data_f9991bbacf67392906c298713eccd80d
#
_entry.id   f9991bbacf67392906c298713eccd80d
#
_cell.length_a   1.000
_cell.length_b   1.000
_cell.length_c   1.000
_cell.angle_alpha   90.00
_cell.angle_beta   90.00
_cell.angle_gamma   90.00
#
_symmetry.space_group_name_H-M   'P 1'
#
loop_
_entity.id
_entity.type
_entity.pdbx_description
1 polymer ?
#
loop_
_entity_poly.entity_id
_entity_poly.type
_entity_poly.pdbx_seq_one_letter_code
_entity_poly.pdbx_strand_id
1 'polypeptide(L)'
;MKLLDGVDPSQLFGLPAPDIATLDDGLQVPFVQTGHEHQEVMLFVHGSLCDFRYWKPQLGPLAKQYRCVAPSLSHYWPSGVLGFGAMAGGSRQFSWDAHVDELGRFIERLGVGPVNVVGHSRGGCVAFHLAVRYPELVKSLVLADPGGAVARPGDDGRAGTVLPAPINALRAKAAELIGSGDVDAGLELFVDSVSRPGFWARSPKEFKAMAMDNANTLALQFRDPLPAYDAKAAGRVQCPTLIIDGEKSPRMFRDAVTALEGWIDGARRVTIEGASHGMNVTHAGAFNRLVAGSVVKF
;
A
#
# COMPACT_ATOMS: atom_id res chain seq x y z
N MET A 1 -13.66 20.94 -1.69
CA MET A 1 -13.44 19.57 -2.17
C MET A 1 -14.04 19.50 -3.56
N LYS A 2 -13.28 19.16 -4.61
CA LYS A 2 -13.78 19.01 -5.98
C LYS A 2 -13.97 17.53 -6.27
N LEU A 3 -15.12 17.15 -6.83
CA LEU A 3 -15.31 15.84 -7.45
C LEU A 3 -14.37 15.71 -8.65
N LEU A 4 -13.84 14.52 -8.86
CA LEU A 4 -13.05 14.20 -10.06
C LEU A 4 -13.98 14.16 -11.28
N ASP A 5 -13.96 15.24 -12.08
CA ASP A 5 -14.57 15.22 -13.41
C ASP A 5 -13.72 14.32 -14.32
N GLY A 6 -14.34 13.36 -14.98
CA GLY A 6 -13.68 12.53 -16.00
C GLY A 6 -13.35 11.08 -15.62
N VAL A 7 -13.66 10.64 -14.40
CA VAL A 7 -13.59 9.20 -14.05
C VAL A 7 -14.93 8.54 -14.39
N ASP A 8 -14.88 7.50 -15.22
CA ASP A 8 -16.06 6.68 -15.50
C ASP A 8 -16.51 5.95 -14.20
N PRO A 9 -17.77 6.17 -13.74
CA PRO A 9 -18.30 5.50 -12.56
C PRO A 9 -18.18 3.97 -12.60
N SER A 10 -18.19 3.37 -13.77
CA SER A 10 -17.99 1.92 -13.93
C SER A 10 -16.61 1.44 -13.46
N GLN A 11 -15.58 2.31 -13.57
CA GLN A 11 -14.23 2.03 -13.11
C GLN A 11 -14.08 2.10 -11.59
N LEU A 12 -15.05 2.67 -10.87
CA LEU A 12 -15.04 2.78 -9.41
C LEU A 12 -15.49 1.50 -8.70
N PHE A 13 -15.99 0.51 -9.43
CA PHE A 13 -16.43 -0.78 -8.88
C PHE A 13 -17.49 -0.64 -7.76
N GLY A 14 -18.31 0.42 -7.80
CA GLY A 14 -19.33 0.70 -6.79
C GLY A 14 -18.81 1.44 -5.54
N LEU A 15 -17.59 1.95 -5.57
CA LEU A 15 -17.09 2.90 -4.56
C LEU A 15 -17.71 4.29 -4.78
N PRO A 16 -17.72 5.15 -3.72
CA PRO A 16 -18.09 6.56 -3.89
C PRO A 16 -17.20 7.26 -4.93
N ALA A 17 -17.69 8.33 -5.51
CA ALA A 17 -16.87 9.22 -6.32
C ALA A 17 -15.69 9.73 -5.50
N PRO A 18 -14.46 9.72 -6.04
CA PRO A 18 -13.29 10.15 -5.30
C PRO A 18 -13.29 11.67 -5.10
N ASP A 19 -12.83 12.06 -3.92
CA ASP A 19 -12.48 13.42 -3.58
C ASP A 19 -11.04 13.74 -4.01
N ILE A 20 -10.66 15.02 -4.04
CA ILE A 20 -9.30 15.48 -4.28
C ILE A 20 -8.83 16.31 -3.08
N ALA A 21 -7.71 15.91 -2.49
CA ALA A 21 -6.92 16.76 -1.60
C ALA A 21 -5.83 17.47 -2.41
N THR A 22 -5.83 18.80 -2.40
CA THR A 22 -4.73 19.58 -2.97
C THR A 22 -3.77 19.94 -1.86
N LEU A 23 -2.54 19.44 -1.94
CA LEU A 23 -1.47 19.71 -1.00
C LEU A 23 -0.89 21.12 -1.23
N ASP A 24 -0.07 21.58 -0.30
CA ASP A 24 0.53 22.93 -0.30
C ASP A 24 1.42 23.23 -1.52
N ASP A 25 2.04 22.19 -2.08
CA ASP A 25 2.84 22.28 -3.32
C ASP A 25 2.02 22.10 -4.61
N GLY A 26 0.68 22.06 -4.48
CA GLY A 26 -0.24 21.89 -5.60
C GLY A 26 -0.45 20.44 -6.05
N LEU A 27 0.21 19.45 -5.40
CA LEU A 27 -0.03 18.04 -5.67
C LEU A 27 -1.48 17.68 -5.35
N GLN A 28 -2.16 17.04 -6.29
CA GLN A 28 -3.53 16.57 -6.13
C GLN A 28 -3.52 15.07 -5.81
N VAL A 29 -4.07 14.71 -4.64
CA VAL A 29 -4.17 13.34 -4.16
C VAL A 29 -5.64 12.93 -4.23
N PRO A 30 -6.02 12.05 -5.18
CA PRO A 30 -7.36 11.48 -5.23
C PRO A 30 -7.52 10.47 -4.10
N PHE A 31 -8.68 10.47 -3.47
CA PHE A 31 -8.99 9.51 -2.41
C PHE A 31 -10.49 9.23 -2.34
N VAL A 32 -10.83 8.07 -1.83
CA VAL A 32 -12.22 7.73 -1.46
C VAL A 32 -12.33 7.67 0.06
N GLN A 33 -13.50 8.03 0.56
CA GLN A 33 -13.79 7.95 1.99
C GLN A 33 -15.22 7.49 2.26
N THR A 34 -15.38 6.81 3.40
CA THR A 34 -16.68 6.32 3.90
C THR A 34 -16.75 6.49 5.41
N GLY A 35 -17.93 6.49 6.00
CA GLY A 35 -18.09 6.65 7.46
C GLY A 35 -17.72 8.05 7.95
N HIS A 36 -18.16 9.07 7.24
CA HIS A 36 -17.86 10.48 7.53
C HIS A 36 -18.30 10.96 8.92
N GLU A 37 -19.30 10.28 9.50
CA GLU A 37 -19.83 10.56 10.82
C GLU A 37 -18.89 10.20 11.97
N HIS A 38 -17.85 9.40 11.72
CA HIS A 38 -16.90 8.97 12.74
C HIS A 38 -15.69 9.89 12.80
N GLN A 39 -15.22 10.16 14.01
CA GLN A 39 -13.99 10.94 14.24
C GLN A 39 -12.74 10.09 14.16
N GLU A 40 -12.83 8.81 14.51
CA GLU A 40 -11.71 7.86 14.46
C GLU A 40 -11.42 7.49 13.02
N VAL A 41 -10.24 7.86 12.53
CA VAL A 41 -9.85 7.68 11.11
C VAL A 41 -8.98 6.46 10.92
N MET A 42 -9.30 5.66 9.90
CA MET A 42 -8.43 4.63 9.30
C MET A 42 -7.95 5.07 7.94
N LEU A 43 -6.66 5.16 7.76
CA LEU A 43 -5.98 5.47 6.51
C LEU A 43 -5.45 4.18 5.88
N PHE A 44 -5.85 3.90 4.64
CA PHE A 44 -5.49 2.68 3.92
C PHE A 44 -4.48 2.98 2.82
N VAL A 45 -3.28 2.39 2.90
CA VAL A 45 -2.18 2.59 1.95
C VAL A 45 -2.02 1.36 1.08
N HIS A 46 -2.29 1.50 -0.22
CA HIS A 46 -2.31 0.41 -1.18
C HIS A 46 -0.92 -0.07 -1.60
N GLY A 47 -0.85 -1.29 -2.14
CA GLY A 47 0.37 -1.90 -2.66
C GLY A 47 0.63 -1.63 -4.14
N SER A 48 1.58 -2.39 -4.70
CA SER A 48 1.92 -2.38 -6.13
C SER A 48 0.71 -2.76 -6.98
N LEU A 49 0.58 -2.16 -8.18
CA LEU A 49 -0.52 -2.40 -9.13
C LEU A 49 -1.91 -2.06 -8.58
N CYS A 50 -2.00 -1.41 -7.43
CA CYS A 50 -3.24 -1.08 -6.75
C CYS A 50 -3.39 0.45 -6.62
N ASP A 51 -4.60 0.86 -6.26
CA ASP A 51 -4.98 2.22 -5.91
C ASP A 51 -6.09 2.16 -4.84
N PHE A 52 -6.82 3.22 -4.56
CA PHE A 52 -7.87 3.22 -3.53
C PHE A 52 -8.93 2.12 -3.74
N ARG A 53 -9.15 1.65 -4.98
CA ARG A 53 -10.13 0.59 -5.29
C ARG A 53 -9.81 -0.74 -4.63
N TYR A 54 -8.54 -0.98 -4.31
CA TYR A 54 -8.09 -2.20 -3.64
C TYR A 54 -8.73 -2.39 -2.27
N TRP A 55 -9.12 -1.30 -1.62
CA TRP A 55 -9.66 -1.30 -0.28
C TRP A 55 -11.19 -1.39 -0.21
N LYS A 56 -11.86 -1.60 -1.37
CA LYS A 56 -13.32 -1.78 -1.44
C LYS A 56 -13.87 -2.77 -0.37
N PRO A 57 -13.24 -3.95 -0.12
CA PRO A 57 -13.73 -4.90 0.88
C PRO A 57 -13.59 -4.41 2.34
N GLN A 58 -12.82 -3.37 2.59
CA GLN A 58 -12.60 -2.75 3.89
C GLN A 58 -13.51 -1.54 4.10
N LEU A 59 -13.60 -0.67 3.09
CA LEU A 59 -14.24 0.63 3.19
C LEU A 59 -15.71 0.57 3.64
N GLY A 60 -16.50 -0.35 3.11
CA GLY A 60 -17.89 -0.50 3.50
C GLY A 60 -18.10 -1.09 4.91
N PRO A 61 -17.54 -2.27 5.20
CA PRO A 61 -17.72 -2.90 6.51
C PRO A 61 -17.15 -2.09 7.68
N LEU A 62 -15.98 -1.46 7.53
CA LEU A 62 -15.32 -0.69 8.59
C LEU A 62 -15.93 0.72 8.76
N ALA A 63 -16.62 1.25 7.75
CA ALA A 63 -17.34 2.52 7.82
C ALA A 63 -18.43 2.57 8.92
N LYS A 64 -18.82 1.42 9.46
CA LYS A 64 -19.77 1.35 10.58
C LYS A 64 -19.19 1.85 11.91
N GLN A 65 -17.87 1.97 12.01
CA GLN A 65 -17.16 2.32 13.25
C GLN A 65 -16.09 3.37 13.06
N TYR A 66 -15.61 3.56 11.82
CA TYR A 66 -14.47 4.41 11.50
C TYR A 66 -14.72 5.25 10.27
N ARG A 67 -14.15 6.43 10.24
CA ARG A 67 -13.96 7.17 8.99
C ARG A 67 -12.82 6.51 8.21
N CYS A 68 -13.16 5.76 7.18
CA CYS A 68 -12.21 5.05 6.32
C CYS A 68 -11.79 5.96 5.17
N VAL A 69 -10.48 6.17 5.01
CA VAL A 69 -9.89 7.03 3.98
C VAL A 69 -8.85 6.23 3.21
N ALA A 70 -8.98 6.15 1.90
CA ALA A 70 -8.05 5.46 1.03
C ALA A 70 -7.58 6.38 -0.10
N PRO A 71 -6.36 6.95 -0.04
CA PRO A 71 -5.78 7.69 -1.14
C PRO A 71 -5.24 6.76 -2.23
N SER A 72 -5.17 7.25 -3.47
CA SER A 72 -4.26 6.76 -4.49
C SER A 72 -2.98 7.58 -4.44
N LEU A 73 -1.86 6.91 -4.23
CA LEU A 73 -0.54 7.55 -4.24
C LEU A 73 -0.24 8.13 -5.62
N SER A 74 0.60 9.15 -5.68
CA SER A 74 1.00 9.78 -6.94
C SER A 74 1.55 8.76 -7.94
N HIS A 75 1.31 8.96 -9.23
CA HIS A 75 1.59 8.06 -10.37
C HIS A 75 0.66 6.85 -10.50
N TYR A 76 -0.13 6.51 -9.49
CA TYR A 76 -1.15 5.47 -9.58
C TYR A 76 -2.46 6.05 -10.12
N TRP A 77 -3.33 5.18 -10.63
CA TRP A 77 -4.64 5.58 -11.10
C TRP A 77 -5.45 6.28 -9.97
N PRO A 78 -6.20 7.34 -10.26
CA PRO A 78 -6.41 8.00 -11.54
C PRO A 78 -5.36 9.06 -11.88
N SER A 79 -4.44 9.40 -10.98
CA SER A 79 -3.46 10.49 -11.14
C SER A 79 -2.56 10.29 -12.37
N GLY A 80 -2.13 9.04 -12.60
CA GLY A 80 -1.28 8.68 -13.75
C GLY A 80 -1.94 8.92 -15.11
N VAL A 81 -3.28 8.83 -15.17
CA VAL A 81 -4.05 9.00 -16.42
C VAL A 81 -4.53 10.43 -16.59
N LEU A 82 -4.92 11.09 -15.52
CA LEU A 82 -5.53 12.42 -15.55
C LEU A 82 -4.52 13.57 -15.40
N GLY A 83 -3.22 13.25 -15.32
CA GLY A 83 -2.16 14.27 -15.26
C GLY A 83 -2.07 15.01 -13.90
N PHE A 84 -2.76 14.57 -12.88
CA PHE A 84 -2.75 15.21 -11.55
C PHE A 84 -1.41 15.12 -10.80
N GLY A 85 -0.48 14.28 -11.26
CA GLY A 85 0.88 14.18 -10.72
C GLY A 85 1.87 15.17 -11.34
N ALA A 86 1.45 15.96 -12.34
CA ALA A 86 2.29 16.98 -12.96
C ALA A 86 2.13 18.30 -12.20
N MET A 87 3.16 18.69 -11.47
CA MET A 87 3.29 20.03 -10.92
C MET A 87 3.38 21.07 -12.04
N ALA A 88 2.97 22.32 -11.78
CA ALA A 88 3.36 23.44 -12.62
C ALA A 88 4.89 23.55 -12.59
N GLY A 89 5.57 22.89 -13.54
CA GLY A 89 7.04 22.90 -13.63
C GLY A 89 7.75 21.55 -13.75
N GLY A 90 7.08 20.41 -13.74
CA GLY A 90 7.71 19.10 -13.97
C GLY A 90 6.99 17.91 -13.34
N SER A 91 7.23 16.73 -13.86
CA SER A 91 6.77 15.46 -13.29
C SER A 91 7.53 15.19 -11.97
N ARG A 92 6.80 14.98 -10.87
CA ARG A 92 7.39 14.53 -9.61
C ARG A 92 8.04 13.16 -9.81
N GLN A 93 9.22 12.98 -9.27
CA GLN A 93 9.90 11.67 -9.34
C GLN A 93 9.09 10.64 -8.55
N PHE A 94 8.84 9.48 -9.15
CA PHE A 94 8.30 8.34 -8.44
C PHE A 94 9.32 7.84 -7.42
N SER A 95 8.97 7.85 -6.14
CA SER A 95 9.78 7.19 -5.12
C SER A 95 8.94 6.81 -3.90
N TRP A 96 9.36 5.74 -3.20
CA TRP A 96 8.75 5.34 -1.94
C TRP A 96 8.87 6.45 -0.89
N ASP A 97 9.99 7.14 -0.88
CA ASP A 97 10.30 8.24 0.04
C ASP A 97 9.37 9.44 -0.19
N ALA A 98 9.14 9.81 -1.46
CA ALA A 98 8.18 10.84 -1.82
C ALA A 98 6.73 10.45 -1.45
N HIS A 99 6.36 9.17 -1.55
CA HIS A 99 5.05 8.70 -1.11
C HIS A 99 4.87 8.78 0.42
N VAL A 100 5.94 8.59 1.20
CA VAL A 100 5.90 8.81 2.66
C VAL A 100 5.59 10.26 2.99
N ASP A 101 6.30 11.21 2.35
CA ASP A 101 6.07 12.65 2.56
C ASP A 101 4.70 13.10 2.05
N GLU A 102 4.25 12.52 0.93
CA GLU A 102 2.92 12.75 0.38
C GLU A 102 1.82 12.37 1.38
N LEU A 103 1.94 11.20 2.02
CA LEU A 103 0.97 10.76 3.02
C LEU A 103 0.99 11.62 4.29
N GLY A 104 2.16 12.04 4.77
CA GLY A 104 2.25 12.95 5.90
C GLY A 104 1.49 14.24 5.64
N ARG A 105 1.80 14.92 4.53
CA ARG A 105 1.11 16.15 4.11
C ARG A 105 -0.38 15.93 3.80
N PHE A 106 -0.74 14.74 3.29
CA PHE A 106 -2.14 14.40 3.05
C PHE A 106 -2.94 14.33 4.35
N ILE A 107 -2.40 13.69 5.41
CA ILE A 107 -3.03 13.63 6.72
C ILE A 107 -3.20 15.04 7.32
N GLU A 108 -2.16 15.86 7.26
CA GLU A 108 -2.18 17.26 7.71
C GLU A 108 -3.21 18.08 6.92
N ARG A 109 -3.25 17.93 5.58
CA ARG A 109 -4.20 18.64 4.70
C ARG A 109 -5.65 18.29 4.99
N LEU A 110 -5.93 17.06 5.40
CA LEU A 110 -7.27 16.62 5.80
C LEU A 110 -7.64 17.07 7.22
N GLY A 111 -6.66 17.43 8.05
CA GLY A 111 -6.87 17.81 9.45
C GLY A 111 -7.44 16.68 10.31
N VAL A 112 -7.04 15.44 10.03
CA VAL A 112 -7.63 14.23 10.65
C VAL A 112 -6.64 13.44 11.52
N GLY A 113 -5.41 13.91 11.68
CA GLY A 113 -4.39 13.21 12.48
C GLY A 113 -4.56 13.37 13.99
N PRO A 114 -3.95 12.44 14.78
CA PRO A 114 -3.30 11.21 14.34
C PRO A 114 -4.30 10.12 13.89
N VAL A 115 -3.88 9.32 12.91
CA VAL A 115 -4.73 8.32 12.26
C VAL A 115 -4.25 6.88 12.50
N ASN A 116 -5.17 5.90 12.38
CA ASN A 116 -4.81 4.49 12.34
C ASN A 116 -4.43 4.12 10.91
N VAL A 117 -3.20 3.71 10.67
CA VAL A 117 -2.67 3.43 9.34
C VAL A 117 -2.69 1.93 9.06
N VAL A 118 -3.24 1.55 7.91
CA VAL A 118 -3.26 0.17 7.43
C VAL A 118 -2.54 0.13 6.08
N GLY A 119 -1.36 -0.48 6.04
CA GLY A 119 -0.56 -0.59 4.82
C GLY A 119 -0.43 -2.04 4.34
N HIS A 120 -0.57 -2.28 3.04
CA HIS A 120 -0.41 -3.59 2.41
C HIS A 120 0.74 -3.59 1.42
N SER A 121 1.58 -4.63 1.44
CA SER A 121 2.65 -4.83 0.46
C SER A 121 3.59 -3.61 0.36
N ARG A 122 3.82 -3.01 -0.82
CA ARG A 122 4.56 -1.74 -0.98
C ARG A 122 4.00 -0.65 -0.06
N GLY A 123 2.68 -0.54 0.04
CA GLY A 123 2.03 0.39 0.95
C GLY A 123 2.29 0.09 2.43
N GLY A 124 2.58 -1.16 2.78
CA GLY A 124 3.04 -1.54 4.11
C GLY A 124 4.41 -0.97 4.44
N CYS A 125 5.34 -0.99 3.47
CA CYS A 125 6.64 -0.34 3.63
C CYS A 125 6.50 1.19 3.76
N VAL A 126 5.68 1.82 2.93
CA VAL A 126 5.41 3.26 3.01
C VAL A 126 4.77 3.63 4.36
N ALA A 127 3.79 2.84 4.84
CA ALA A 127 3.15 3.03 6.15
C ALA A 127 4.14 2.87 7.33
N PHE A 128 5.05 1.90 7.25
CA PHE A 128 6.12 1.73 8.23
C PHE A 128 7.00 2.98 8.30
N HIS A 129 7.47 3.47 7.15
CA HIS A 129 8.31 4.67 7.11
C HIS A 129 7.55 5.95 7.47
N LEU A 130 6.24 6.01 7.23
CA LEU A 130 5.38 7.09 7.73
C LEU A 130 5.40 7.12 9.28
N ALA A 131 5.19 5.96 9.93
CA ALA A 131 5.24 5.87 11.39
C ALA A 131 6.62 6.18 11.99
N VAL A 132 7.70 5.87 11.25
CA VAL A 132 9.08 6.20 11.67
C VAL A 132 9.39 7.69 11.51
N ARG A 133 8.88 8.34 10.45
CA ARG A 133 9.21 9.74 10.09
C ARG A 133 8.29 10.75 10.77
N TYR A 134 7.00 10.42 10.90
CA TYR A 134 5.94 11.26 11.41
C TYR A 134 5.17 10.55 12.53
N PRO A 135 5.82 10.18 13.63
CA PRO A 135 5.19 9.41 14.71
C PRO A 135 3.98 10.13 15.31
N GLU A 136 3.95 11.47 15.28
CA GLU A 136 2.84 12.30 15.76
C GLU A 136 1.58 12.19 14.91
N LEU A 137 1.69 11.72 13.65
CA LEU A 137 0.57 11.54 12.74
C LEU A 137 -0.02 10.13 12.78
N VAL A 138 0.66 9.17 13.43
CA VAL A 138 0.26 7.76 13.42
C VAL A 138 -0.15 7.29 14.81
N LYS A 139 -1.44 7.04 14.99
CA LYS A 139 -2.02 6.57 16.26
C LYS A 139 -1.80 5.06 16.46
N SER A 140 -1.97 4.27 15.40
CA SER A 140 -1.66 2.85 15.37
C SER A 140 -1.26 2.42 13.96
N LEU A 141 -0.54 1.30 13.86
CA LEU A 141 0.00 0.79 12.60
C LEU A 141 -0.43 -0.66 12.37
N VAL A 142 -0.99 -0.94 11.20
CA VAL A 142 -1.25 -2.30 10.72
C VAL A 142 -0.43 -2.55 9.47
N LEU A 143 0.44 -3.54 9.51
CA LEU A 143 1.29 -3.96 8.40
C LEU A 143 0.82 -5.32 7.88
N ALA A 144 0.20 -5.34 6.69
CA ALA A 144 -0.27 -6.54 6.04
C ALA A 144 0.71 -6.98 4.95
N ASP A 145 1.41 -8.10 5.17
CA ASP A 145 2.46 -8.61 4.28
C ASP A 145 3.35 -7.47 3.73
N PRO A 146 4.00 -6.66 4.58
CA PRO A 146 4.72 -5.48 4.14
C PRO A 146 5.83 -5.85 3.15
N GLY A 147 5.86 -5.15 2.02
CA GLY A 147 6.87 -5.34 0.98
C GLY A 147 8.22 -4.76 1.39
N GLY A 148 9.27 -5.28 0.82
CA GLY A 148 10.64 -4.93 1.15
C GLY A 148 11.40 -6.17 1.62
N ALA A 149 12.70 -6.04 1.82
CA ALA A 149 13.51 -7.11 2.35
C ALA A 149 14.06 -6.71 3.73
N VAL A 150 14.67 -7.67 4.40
CA VAL A 150 15.30 -7.49 5.70
C VAL A 150 16.79 -7.21 5.49
N ALA A 151 17.32 -6.17 6.13
CA ALA A 151 18.75 -5.87 6.11
C ALA A 151 19.54 -7.03 6.73
N ARG A 152 20.65 -7.36 6.09
CA ARG A 152 21.58 -8.39 6.61
C ARG A 152 22.61 -7.75 7.54
N PRO A 153 23.15 -8.51 8.51
CA PRO A 153 24.27 -8.03 9.30
C PRO A 153 25.43 -7.61 8.38
N GLY A 154 25.86 -6.34 8.50
CA GLY A 154 26.94 -5.79 7.67
C GLY A 154 26.45 -4.96 6.46
N ASP A 155 25.15 -4.93 6.15
CA ASP A 155 24.60 -3.99 5.19
C ASP A 155 24.66 -2.57 5.78
N ASP A 156 25.30 -1.65 5.04
CA ASP A 156 25.50 -0.26 5.48
C ASP A 156 24.23 0.61 5.37
N GLY A 157 23.09 0.01 5.11
CA GLY A 157 21.79 0.68 4.95
C GLY A 157 21.68 1.55 3.71
N ARG A 158 22.72 1.64 2.90
CA ARG A 158 22.78 2.45 1.67
C ARG A 158 22.48 1.64 0.40
N ALA A 159 22.69 0.34 0.43
CA ALA A 159 22.29 -0.51 -0.67
C ALA A 159 20.78 -0.71 -0.57
N GLY A 160 20.03 -0.11 -1.46
CA GLY A 160 18.64 -0.47 -1.70
C GLY A 160 18.56 -1.98 -1.72
N THR A 161 17.63 -2.55 -0.99
CA THR A 161 17.57 -3.98 -0.71
C THR A 161 17.65 -4.76 -2.00
N VAL A 162 18.75 -5.43 -2.21
CA VAL A 162 18.86 -6.34 -3.34
C VAL A 162 17.99 -7.54 -3.00
N LEU A 163 16.79 -7.55 -3.52
CA LEU A 163 15.97 -8.76 -3.54
C LEU A 163 16.82 -9.89 -4.14
N PRO A 164 16.59 -11.15 -3.74
CA PRO A 164 17.31 -12.26 -4.34
C PRO A 164 17.33 -12.17 -5.86
N ALA A 165 18.48 -12.44 -6.48
CA ALA A 165 18.68 -12.27 -7.91
C ALA A 165 17.57 -12.85 -8.80
N PRO A 166 16.99 -14.05 -8.49
CA PRO A 166 15.84 -14.56 -9.25
C PRO A 166 14.59 -13.68 -9.19
N ILE A 167 14.32 -13.06 -8.05
CA ILE A 167 13.15 -12.17 -7.88
C ILE A 167 13.38 -10.86 -8.64
N ASN A 168 14.58 -10.31 -8.60
CA ASN A 168 14.93 -9.12 -9.37
C ASN A 168 14.84 -9.38 -10.88
N ALA A 169 15.36 -10.52 -11.37
CA ALA A 169 15.28 -10.90 -12.77
C ALA A 169 13.82 -11.04 -13.23
N LEU A 170 12.98 -11.66 -12.41
CA LEU A 170 11.55 -11.82 -12.70
C LEU A 170 10.83 -10.47 -12.78
N ARG A 171 11.09 -9.57 -11.83
CA ARG A 171 10.50 -8.22 -11.84
C ARG A 171 10.96 -7.38 -13.02
N ALA A 172 12.27 -7.49 -13.39
CA ALA A 172 12.78 -6.85 -14.58
C ALA A 172 12.08 -7.36 -15.84
N LYS A 173 11.89 -8.69 -15.94
CA LYS A 173 11.18 -9.31 -17.07
C LYS A 173 9.71 -8.87 -17.13
N ALA A 174 9.03 -8.79 -15.99
CA ALA A 174 7.65 -8.29 -15.95
C ALA A 174 7.56 -6.82 -16.45
N ALA A 175 8.48 -5.96 -16.01
CA ALA A 175 8.54 -4.57 -16.46
C ALA A 175 8.89 -4.46 -17.97
N GLU A 176 9.75 -5.33 -18.49
CA GLU A 176 10.09 -5.41 -19.93
C GLU A 176 8.86 -5.80 -20.76
N LEU A 177 8.12 -6.84 -20.35
CA LEU A 177 6.93 -7.29 -21.03
C LEU A 177 5.87 -6.16 -21.10
N ILE A 178 5.61 -5.50 -19.97
CA ILE A 178 4.70 -4.36 -19.94
C ILE A 178 5.18 -3.23 -20.87
N GLY A 179 6.47 -2.91 -20.83
CA GLY A 179 7.06 -1.87 -21.67
C GLY A 179 7.03 -2.18 -23.17
N SER A 180 7.03 -3.46 -23.55
CA SER A 180 6.90 -3.91 -24.94
C SER A 180 5.45 -4.06 -25.42
N GLY A 181 4.46 -3.80 -24.53
CA GLY A 181 3.04 -3.87 -24.86
C GLY A 181 2.38 -5.22 -24.49
N ASP A 182 3.14 -6.22 -24.05
CA ASP A 182 2.58 -7.49 -23.53
C ASP A 182 2.22 -7.34 -22.04
N VAL A 183 1.25 -6.47 -21.79
CA VAL A 183 0.89 -6.04 -20.44
C VAL A 183 0.33 -7.20 -19.62
N ASP A 184 -0.54 -8.04 -20.22
CA ASP A 184 -1.16 -9.16 -19.50
C ASP A 184 -0.13 -10.19 -19.03
N ALA A 185 0.82 -10.58 -19.89
CA ALA A 185 1.89 -11.50 -19.52
C ALA A 185 2.81 -10.92 -18.45
N GLY A 186 3.12 -9.62 -18.51
CA GLY A 186 3.91 -8.95 -17.49
C GLY A 186 3.21 -8.90 -16.13
N LEU A 187 1.90 -8.64 -16.13
CA LEU A 187 1.08 -8.64 -14.92
C LEU A 187 0.94 -10.05 -14.34
N GLU A 188 0.70 -11.07 -15.17
CA GLU A 188 0.66 -12.47 -14.75
C GLU A 188 1.96 -12.85 -14.04
N LEU A 189 3.09 -12.59 -14.69
CA LEU A 189 4.41 -12.91 -14.15
C LEU A 189 4.64 -12.24 -12.78
N PHE A 190 4.30 -10.96 -12.64
CA PHE A 190 4.46 -10.24 -11.39
C PHE A 190 3.50 -10.72 -10.31
N VAL A 191 2.21 -10.78 -10.60
CA VAL A 191 1.16 -11.12 -9.62
C VAL A 191 1.31 -12.55 -9.11
N ASP A 192 1.62 -13.49 -9.99
CA ASP A 192 1.87 -14.87 -9.60
C ASP A 192 3.11 -14.99 -8.71
N SER A 193 4.15 -14.19 -8.94
CA SER A 193 5.37 -14.19 -8.13
C SER A 193 5.19 -13.70 -6.69
N VAL A 194 4.25 -12.77 -6.47
CA VAL A 194 3.94 -12.24 -5.14
C VAL A 194 2.78 -12.98 -4.46
N SER A 195 2.15 -13.92 -5.13
CA SER A 195 1.04 -14.71 -4.58
C SER A 195 1.30 -16.20 -4.76
N ARG A 196 0.88 -16.77 -5.87
CA ARG A 196 1.10 -18.18 -6.25
C ARG A 196 0.85 -18.37 -7.76
N PRO A 197 1.44 -19.38 -8.39
CA PRO A 197 1.22 -19.68 -9.80
C PRO A 197 -0.27 -19.78 -10.15
N GLY A 198 -0.66 -19.14 -11.25
CA GLY A 198 -2.03 -19.10 -11.77
C GLY A 198 -2.99 -18.24 -10.93
N PHE A 199 -2.50 -17.40 -10.03
CA PHE A 199 -3.35 -16.47 -9.29
C PHE A 199 -3.92 -15.40 -10.23
N TRP A 200 -3.11 -14.85 -11.13
CA TRP A 200 -3.54 -13.87 -12.13
C TRP A 200 -4.71 -14.40 -12.97
N ALA A 201 -4.59 -15.61 -13.52
CA ALA A 201 -5.62 -16.19 -14.35
C ALA A 201 -6.99 -16.29 -13.66
N ARG A 202 -6.99 -16.58 -12.35
CA ARG A 202 -8.18 -16.72 -11.50
C ARG A 202 -8.64 -15.44 -10.83
N SER A 203 -7.90 -14.35 -11.00
CA SER A 203 -8.22 -13.06 -10.36
C SER A 203 -9.53 -12.48 -10.88
N PRO A 204 -10.32 -11.82 -10.02
CA PRO A 204 -11.54 -11.13 -10.43
C PRO A 204 -11.25 -10.07 -11.51
N LYS A 205 -12.23 -9.83 -12.39
CA LYS A 205 -12.12 -8.82 -13.46
C LYS A 205 -11.82 -7.42 -12.91
N GLU A 206 -12.41 -7.05 -11.79
CA GLU A 206 -12.14 -5.76 -11.12
C GLU A 206 -10.67 -5.62 -10.71
N PHE A 207 -10.07 -6.67 -10.13
CA PHE A 207 -8.65 -6.65 -9.78
C PHE A 207 -7.76 -6.55 -11.02
N LYS A 208 -8.08 -7.32 -12.08
CA LYS A 208 -7.34 -7.25 -13.34
C LYS A 208 -7.41 -5.86 -13.97
N ALA A 209 -8.60 -5.25 -14.02
CA ALA A 209 -8.76 -3.90 -14.55
C ALA A 209 -7.93 -2.87 -13.74
N MET A 210 -8.00 -2.91 -12.41
CA MET A 210 -7.19 -2.06 -11.55
C MET A 210 -5.69 -2.27 -11.78
N ALA A 211 -5.22 -3.51 -11.90
CA ALA A 211 -3.82 -3.82 -12.15
C ALA A 211 -3.35 -3.33 -13.54
N MET A 212 -4.20 -3.44 -14.56
CA MET A 212 -3.94 -2.90 -15.91
C MET A 212 -3.78 -1.39 -15.89
N ASP A 213 -4.67 -0.66 -15.19
CA ASP A 213 -4.61 0.79 -15.06
C ASP A 213 -3.30 1.27 -14.39
N ASN A 214 -2.72 0.43 -13.53
CA ASN A 214 -1.51 0.73 -12.77
C ASN A 214 -0.23 0.02 -13.28
N ALA A 215 -0.32 -0.71 -14.41
CA ALA A 215 0.77 -1.54 -14.92
C ALA A 215 2.08 -0.76 -15.13
N ASN A 216 1.99 0.47 -15.67
CA ASN A 216 3.14 1.32 -15.94
C ASN A 216 3.96 1.67 -14.69
N THR A 217 3.36 1.57 -13.49
CA THR A 217 4.07 1.84 -12.22
C THR A 217 5.12 0.77 -11.90
N LEU A 218 5.04 -0.43 -12.47
CA LEU A 218 6.04 -1.49 -12.22
C LEU A 218 7.44 -1.10 -12.66
N ALA A 219 7.58 -0.48 -13.83
CA ALA A 219 8.87 0.00 -14.31
C ALA A 219 9.45 1.09 -13.40
N LEU A 220 8.59 1.96 -12.87
CA LEU A 220 8.98 2.99 -11.90
C LEU A 220 9.42 2.37 -10.58
N GLN A 221 8.66 1.40 -10.05
CA GLN A 221 9.00 0.68 -8.82
C GLN A 221 10.31 -0.11 -8.93
N PHE A 222 10.63 -0.61 -10.12
CA PHE A 222 11.88 -1.30 -10.35
C PHE A 222 13.09 -0.35 -10.25
N ARG A 223 12.92 0.90 -10.71
CA ARG A 223 13.95 1.97 -10.61
C ARG A 223 14.08 2.56 -9.22
N ASP A 224 13.04 2.40 -8.39
CA ASP A 224 12.96 2.85 -7.01
C ASP A 224 12.65 1.66 -6.08
N PRO A 225 13.65 0.81 -5.80
CA PRO A 225 13.47 -0.34 -4.92
C PRO A 225 13.13 0.13 -3.50
N LEU A 226 12.27 -0.63 -2.82
CA LEU A 226 11.97 -0.37 -1.41
C LEU A 226 13.24 -0.51 -0.56
N PRO A 227 13.40 0.31 0.49
CA PRO A 227 14.50 0.18 1.43
C PRO A 227 14.37 -1.12 2.23
N ALA A 228 15.51 -1.57 2.77
CA ALA A 228 15.51 -2.68 3.71
C ALA A 228 14.90 -2.26 5.04
N TYR A 229 14.18 -3.16 5.66
CA TYR A 229 13.87 -3.04 7.07
C TYR A 229 15.12 -3.32 7.91
N ASP A 230 15.41 -2.50 8.89
CA ASP A 230 16.47 -2.70 9.87
C ASP A 230 15.96 -2.46 11.30
N ALA A 231 16.63 -3.05 12.27
CA ALA A 231 16.24 -2.96 13.69
C ALA A 231 16.28 -1.52 14.23
N LYS A 232 17.16 -0.67 13.72
CA LYS A 232 17.27 0.72 14.16
C LYS A 232 16.06 1.54 13.71
N ALA A 233 15.63 1.38 12.47
CA ALA A 233 14.41 2.03 11.98
C ALA A 233 13.17 1.47 12.67
N ALA A 234 13.08 0.13 12.85
CA ALA A 234 11.97 -0.52 13.52
C ALA A 234 11.82 -0.10 14.99
N GLY A 235 12.92 0.07 15.72
CA GLY A 235 12.91 0.57 17.10
C GLY A 235 12.47 2.05 17.25
N ARG A 236 12.25 2.77 16.13
CA ARG A 236 11.71 4.12 16.15
C ARG A 236 10.18 4.18 15.98
N VAL A 237 9.54 3.06 15.70
CA VAL A 237 8.07 2.99 15.67
C VAL A 237 7.54 3.13 17.09
N GLN A 238 6.76 4.19 17.36
CA GLN A 238 6.29 4.54 18.70
C GLN A 238 4.83 4.18 18.96
N CYS A 239 4.11 3.77 17.92
CA CYS A 239 2.69 3.46 18.02
C CYS A 239 2.45 1.95 18.14
N PRO A 240 1.32 1.54 18.75
CA PRO A 240 0.89 0.16 18.76
C PRO A 240 0.85 -0.43 17.35
N THR A 241 1.47 -1.61 17.17
CA THR A 241 1.63 -2.20 15.85
C THR A 241 1.06 -3.61 15.78
N LEU A 242 0.19 -3.84 14.79
CA LEU A 242 -0.28 -5.16 14.41
C LEU A 242 0.34 -5.55 13.06
N ILE A 243 0.93 -6.74 13.01
CA ILE A 243 1.47 -7.30 11.77
C ILE A 243 0.58 -8.48 11.36
N ILE A 244 0.11 -8.47 10.12
CA ILE A 244 -0.76 -9.51 9.58
C ILE A 244 -0.06 -10.17 8.40
N ASP A 245 0.04 -11.50 8.43
CA ASP A 245 0.50 -12.29 7.28
C ASP A 245 -0.51 -13.39 6.91
N GLY A 246 -0.39 -13.90 5.69
CA GLY A 246 -1.11 -15.09 5.28
C GLY A 246 -0.26 -16.34 5.50
N GLU A 247 -0.88 -17.45 5.95
CA GLU A 247 -0.22 -18.73 6.13
C GLU A 247 0.55 -19.17 4.86
N LYS A 248 -0.01 -18.88 3.68
CA LYS A 248 0.53 -19.24 2.37
C LYS A 248 1.23 -18.07 1.67
N SER A 249 1.51 -16.99 2.38
CA SER A 249 2.27 -15.86 1.83
C SER A 249 3.68 -16.28 1.44
N PRO A 250 4.21 -15.78 0.32
CA PRO A 250 5.58 -16.04 -0.09
C PRO A 250 6.61 -15.72 1.01
N ARG A 251 7.68 -16.51 1.05
CA ARG A 251 8.70 -16.44 2.10
C ARG A 251 9.24 -15.02 2.33
N MET A 252 9.43 -14.26 1.25
CA MET A 252 9.96 -12.90 1.35
C MET A 252 9.12 -11.98 2.26
N PHE A 253 7.79 -12.11 2.26
CA PHE A 253 6.92 -11.35 3.16
C PHE A 253 6.98 -11.88 4.58
N ARG A 254 7.00 -13.20 4.75
CA ARG A 254 7.10 -13.84 6.07
C ARG A 254 8.42 -13.54 6.78
N ASP A 255 9.53 -13.44 6.02
CA ASP A 255 10.84 -13.05 6.57
C ASP A 255 10.79 -11.60 7.09
N ALA A 256 10.17 -10.67 6.34
CA ALA A 256 9.99 -9.28 6.78
C ALA A 256 9.07 -9.19 8.02
N VAL A 257 7.95 -9.90 8.01
CA VAL A 257 7.01 -9.97 9.15
C VAL A 257 7.70 -10.47 10.41
N THR A 258 8.48 -11.55 10.30
CA THR A 258 9.22 -12.13 11.44
C THR A 258 10.25 -11.16 12.00
N ALA A 259 10.98 -10.46 11.14
CA ALA A 259 11.96 -9.47 11.57
C ALA A 259 11.29 -8.26 12.26
N LEU A 260 10.24 -7.72 11.67
CA LEU A 260 9.52 -6.57 12.22
C LEU A 260 8.83 -6.88 13.55
N GLU A 261 8.26 -8.09 13.70
CA GLU A 261 7.71 -8.57 14.98
C GLU A 261 8.77 -8.57 16.10
N GLY A 262 10.01 -8.99 15.79
CA GLY A 262 11.09 -9.01 16.74
C GLY A 262 11.74 -7.66 17.02
N TRP A 263 11.57 -6.66 16.14
CA TRP A 263 12.25 -5.37 16.23
C TRP A 263 11.37 -4.21 16.68
N ILE A 264 10.07 -4.26 16.43
CA ILE A 264 9.12 -3.23 16.88
C ILE A 264 8.65 -3.61 18.29
N ASP A 265 8.89 -2.73 19.23
CA ASP A 265 8.49 -2.95 20.63
C ASP A 265 6.97 -3.09 20.77
N GLY A 266 6.53 -4.14 21.46
CA GLY A 266 5.10 -4.42 21.64
C GLY A 266 4.33 -4.83 20.38
N ALA A 267 5.00 -5.07 19.25
CA ALA A 267 4.31 -5.53 18.04
C ALA A 267 3.65 -6.89 18.26
N ARG A 268 2.45 -7.01 17.68
CA ARG A 268 1.70 -8.27 17.70
C ARG A 268 1.58 -8.81 16.28
N ARG A 269 1.78 -10.10 16.11
CA ARG A 269 1.58 -10.79 14.83
C ARG A 269 0.33 -11.66 14.86
N VAL A 270 -0.40 -11.68 13.74
CA VAL A 270 -1.50 -12.61 13.50
C VAL A 270 -1.41 -13.16 12.08
N THR A 271 -1.40 -14.48 11.95
CA THR A 271 -1.42 -15.17 10.66
C THR A 271 -2.87 -15.56 10.30
N ILE A 272 -3.32 -15.20 9.11
CA ILE A 272 -4.63 -15.63 8.59
C ILE A 272 -4.49 -16.99 7.92
N GLU A 273 -5.15 -18.00 8.49
CA GLU A 273 -5.14 -19.36 7.98
C GLU A 273 -5.71 -19.43 6.55
N GLY A 274 -5.08 -20.24 5.69
CA GLY A 274 -5.46 -20.42 4.29
C GLY A 274 -5.19 -19.23 3.36
N ALA A 275 -4.88 -18.04 3.92
CA ALA A 275 -4.62 -16.83 3.16
C ALA A 275 -3.21 -16.78 2.56
N SER A 276 -3.06 -16.01 1.49
CA SER A 276 -1.79 -15.60 0.90
C SER A 276 -1.76 -14.09 0.82
N HIS A 277 -0.82 -13.51 0.07
CA HIS A 277 -0.54 -12.08 -0.02
C HIS A 277 -1.77 -11.16 -0.20
N GLY A 278 -2.80 -11.58 -0.93
CA GLY A 278 -4.06 -10.82 -1.10
C GLY A 278 -5.10 -11.05 0.00
N MET A 279 -4.71 -11.22 1.24
CA MET A 279 -5.57 -11.60 2.38
C MET A 279 -6.71 -10.62 2.66
N ASN A 280 -6.50 -9.33 2.47
CA ASN A 280 -7.51 -8.30 2.67
C ASN A 280 -8.68 -8.40 1.66
N VAL A 281 -8.46 -9.04 0.51
CA VAL A 281 -9.49 -9.31 -0.50
C VAL A 281 -10.05 -10.73 -0.35
N THR A 282 -9.17 -11.75 -0.28
CA THR A 282 -9.58 -13.15 -0.27
C THR A 282 -10.17 -13.61 1.06
N HIS A 283 -9.76 -13.00 2.16
CA HIS A 283 -10.18 -13.30 3.53
C HIS A 283 -10.66 -12.01 4.25
N ALA A 284 -11.38 -11.14 3.50
CA ALA A 284 -11.76 -9.80 3.94
C ALA A 284 -12.46 -9.77 5.32
N GLY A 285 -13.33 -10.74 5.61
CA GLY A 285 -14.02 -10.80 6.91
C GLY A 285 -13.06 -11.02 8.09
N ALA A 286 -12.06 -11.91 7.95
CA ALA A 286 -11.04 -12.14 8.98
C ALA A 286 -10.12 -10.91 9.10
N PHE A 287 -9.67 -10.38 7.97
CA PHE A 287 -8.84 -9.19 7.93
C PHE A 287 -9.50 -7.98 8.61
N ASN A 288 -10.76 -7.69 8.28
CA ASN A 288 -11.50 -6.56 8.85
C ASN A 288 -11.68 -6.69 10.37
N ARG A 289 -11.95 -7.90 10.88
CA ARG A 289 -12.03 -8.12 12.34
C ARG A 289 -10.70 -7.85 13.05
N LEU A 290 -9.58 -8.24 12.46
CA LEU A 290 -8.24 -7.99 13.01
C LEU A 290 -7.92 -6.50 13.02
N VAL A 291 -8.17 -5.81 11.91
CA VAL A 291 -7.94 -4.36 11.78
C VAL A 291 -8.83 -3.59 12.78
N ALA A 292 -10.13 -3.87 12.85
CA ALA A 292 -11.01 -3.22 13.82
C ALA A 292 -10.59 -3.51 15.27
N GLY A 293 -10.19 -4.76 15.57
CA GLY A 293 -9.76 -5.17 16.91
C GLY A 293 -8.40 -4.59 17.33
N SER A 294 -7.58 -4.13 16.39
CA SER A 294 -6.27 -3.51 16.71
C SER A 294 -6.44 -2.10 17.27
N VAL A 295 -7.45 -1.37 16.85
CA VAL A 295 -7.72 0.01 17.32
C VAL A 295 -8.32 0.04 18.74
N VAL A 296 -9.04 -1.00 19.12
CA VAL A 296 -9.82 -1.03 20.38
C VAL A 296 -9.02 -1.61 21.57
N LYS A 297 -7.91 -2.29 21.33
CA LYS A 297 -7.20 -3.11 22.34
C LYS A 297 -5.83 -2.58 22.78
N PHE A 298 -5.51 -1.33 22.50
CA PHE A 298 -4.27 -0.71 22.99
C PHE A 298 -4.55 0.37 24.01
#